data_fb9bbcdb9b754880d8957258f76b15aa
#
_entry.id   fb9bbcdb9b754880d8957258f76b15aa
#
_cell.length_a   1.000
_cell.length_b   1.000
_cell.length_c   1.000
_cell.angle_alpha   90.00
_cell.angle_beta   90.00
_cell.angle_gamma   90.00
#
_symmetry.space_group_name_H-M   'P 1'
#
loop_
_entity.id
_entity.type
_entity.pdbx_description
1 polymer ?
#
loop_
_entity_poly.entity_id
_entity_poly.type
_entity_poly.pdbx_seq_one_letter_code
_entity_poly.pdbx_strand_id
1 'polypeptide(L)'
;MDLQDSRGLFTIFLGVLLFLFVVSSLWRRRRVENRKAPPEASGAWPLIGHLHLLVGSQPPHVTLGNMADKHGPIFTLRLGVHKTLIVSNWEMAKQCFTVNDKAFASRPKTLATELLGYNFSMFGFSPYGSYWRQVRKIVTTELLSIHRVDMLKHLMESEVKAVFKESYKNYSKKGVTEMQRWFGDISFNIIFRAMLGKRFASDDKHEENEQIRRVMRDFVELAGTFAVSDALPYLRWLDLDGVEKKMKKTAKGVDGFVQVWLDEHKRNRSRDSGERKDEDFMDVLLTLVDEGEDFDGRDIDSAIKATCMVCVIIYIFV
;
A
#
# COMPACT_ATOMS: atom_id res chain seq x y z
N MET A 1 -19.97 53.49 1.93
CA MET A 1 -18.70 52.85 1.55
C MET A 1 -19.06 51.73 0.56
N ASP A 2 -18.89 52.05 -0.72
CA ASP A 2 -19.60 51.39 -1.81
C ASP A 2 -19.07 49.98 -2.12
N LEU A 3 -20.01 49.08 -2.43
CA LEU A 3 -19.75 47.68 -2.88
C LEU A 3 -18.82 47.62 -4.12
N GLN A 4 -18.66 48.73 -4.87
CA GLN A 4 -17.75 48.84 -6.01
C GLN A 4 -16.29 49.00 -5.58
N ASP A 5 -15.99 49.75 -4.49
CA ASP A 5 -14.64 49.91 -3.95
C ASP A 5 -14.10 48.61 -3.34
N SER A 6 -14.96 47.82 -2.71
CA SER A 6 -14.53 46.53 -2.11
C SER A 6 -14.17 45.48 -3.18
N ARG A 7 -14.81 45.49 -4.33
CA ARG A 7 -14.47 44.62 -5.47
C ARG A 7 -13.13 45.01 -6.10
N GLY A 8 -12.85 46.30 -6.23
CA GLY A 8 -11.58 46.81 -6.70
C GLY A 8 -10.40 46.42 -5.80
N LEU A 9 -10.57 46.60 -4.49
CA LEU A 9 -9.58 46.18 -3.49
C LEU A 9 -9.32 44.70 -3.48
N PHE A 10 -10.37 43.87 -3.62
CA PHE A 10 -10.25 42.41 -3.70
C PHE A 10 -9.50 41.94 -4.94
N THR A 11 -9.75 42.53 -6.12
CA THR A 11 -9.06 42.20 -7.37
C THR A 11 -7.58 42.63 -7.32
N ILE A 12 -7.28 43.78 -6.73
CA ILE A 12 -5.88 44.21 -6.54
C ILE A 12 -5.16 43.29 -5.56
N PHE A 13 -5.79 42.90 -4.46
CA PHE A 13 -5.21 41.98 -3.48
C PHE A 13 -4.92 40.60 -4.11
N LEU A 14 -5.85 40.06 -4.91
CA LEU A 14 -5.67 38.81 -5.62
C LEU A 14 -4.52 38.90 -6.65
N GLY A 15 -4.42 40.02 -7.38
CA GLY A 15 -3.34 40.31 -8.31
C GLY A 15 -1.97 40.35 -7.65
N VAL A 16 -1.88 41.00 -6.48
CA VAL A 16 -0.64 41.06 -5.67
C VAL A 16 -0.24 39.68 -5.16
N LEU A 17 -1.18 38.89 -4.65
CA LEU A 17 -0.93 37.50 -4.23
C LEU A 17 -0.41 36.64 -5.38
N LEU A 18 -1.04 36.75 -6.55
CA LEU A 18 -0.61 36.02 -7.75
C LEU A 18 0.80 36.45 -8.18
N PHE A 19 1.08 37.74 -8.17
CA PHE A 19 2.41 38.30 -8.50
C PHE A 19 3.47 37.82 -7.51
N LEU A 20 3.22 37.88 -6.20
CA LEU A 20 4.14 37.39 -5.16
C LEU A 20 4.36 35.87 -5.30
N PHE A 21 3.33 35.11 -5.64
CA PHE A 21 3.44 33.69 -5.88
C PHE A 21 4.33 33.40 -7.11
N VAL A 22 4.13 34.10 -8.22
CA VAL A 22 4.96 33.98 -9.44
C VAL A 22 6.40 34.35 -9.16
N VAL A 23 6.65 35.48 -8.48
CA VAL A 23 7.99 35.94 -8.13
C VAL A 23 8.68 34.94 -7.18
N SER A 24 7.99 34.45 -6.16
CA SER A 24 8.54 33.44 -5.24
C SER A 24 8.86 32.13 -5.95
N SER A 25 8.01 31.73 -6.91
CA SER A 25 8.22 30.55 -7.75
C SER A 25 9.46 30.69 -8.65
N LEU A 26 9.64 31.86 -9.26
CA LEU A 26 10.81 32.16 -10.08
C LEU A 26 12.10 32.25 -9.26
N TRP A 27 12.05 32.79 -8.05
CA TRP A 27 13.20 32.83 -7.14
C TRP A 27 13.62 31.45 -6.64
N ARG A 28 12.66 30.58 -6.36
CA ARG A 28 12.97 29.17 -6.01
C ARG A 28 13.64 28.44 -7.15
N ARG A 29 13.26 28.70 -8.40
CA ARG A 29 13.90 28.11 -9.60
C ARG A 29 15.38 28.49 -9.70
N ARG A 30 15.75 29.75 -9.45
CA ARG A 30 17.15 30.21 -9.56
C ARG A 30 18.08 29.66 -8.48
N ARG A 31 17.58 29.30 -7.30
CA ARG A 31 18.40 28.72 -6.21
C ARG A 31 18.82 27.28 -6.43
N VAL A 32 18.19 26.55 -7.35
CA VAL A 32 18.42 25.12 -7.57
C VAL A 32 19.48 24.84 -8.64
N GLU A 33 19.82 25.84 -9.48
CA GLU A 33 20.74 25.67 -10.62
C GLU A 33 22.21 25.37 -10.28
N ASN A 34 22.60 25.48 -9.00
CA ASN A 34 24.02 25.33 -8.60
C ASN A 34 24.38 23.94 -8.01
N ARG A 35 23.52 22.95 -8.10
CA ARG A 35 23.83 21.57 -7.72
C ARG A 35 23.81 20.68 -8.99
N LYS A 36 24.72 19.71 -9.07
CA LYS A 36 24.73 18.64 -10.08
C LYS A 36 23.46 17.76 -9.89
N ALA A 37 22.30 18.31 -10.22
CA ALA A 37 21.02 17.60 -10.13
C ALA A 37 20.71 16.95 -11.47
N PRO A 38 20.03 15.79 -11.51
CA PRO A 38 19.52 15.21 -12.75
C PRO A 38 18.65 16.21 -13.51
N PRO A 39 18.65 16.19 -14.87
CA PRO A 39 17.88 17.12 -15.67
C PRO A 39 16.39 17.01 -15.34
N GLU A 40 15.68 18.14 -15.32
CA GLU A 40 14.22 18.14 -15.21
C GLU A 40 13.61 18.01 -16.61
N ALA A 41 12.64 17.13 -16.78
CA ALA A 41 11.92 16.97 -18.03
C ALA A 41 11.22 18.29 -18.43
N SER A 42 11.11 18.52 -19.72
CA SER A 42 10.37 19.66 -20.25
C SER A 42 8.85 19.46 -20.20
N GLY A 43 8.09 20.56 -20.22
CA GLY A 43 6.63 20.52 -20.30
C GLY A 43 5.90 20.58 -18.96
N ALA A 44 6.55 20.97 -17.88
CA ALA A 44 5.90 21.19 -16.59
C ALA A 44 4.91 22.36 -16.64
N TRP A 45 3.65 22.13 -16.22
CA TRP A 45 2.65 23.18 -16.05
C TRP A 45 2.73 23.79 -14.64
N PRO A 46 2.30 25.04 -14.47
CA PRO A 46 2.14 25.61 -13.13
C PRO A 46 1.22 24.75 -12.26
N LEU A 47 1.52 24.64 -10.96
CA LEU A 47 0.78 23.88 -9.93
C LEU A 47 0.81 22.37 -10.11
N ILE A 48 0.40 21.83 -11.25
CA ILE A 48 0.27 20.38 -11.47
C ILE A 48 1.56 19.70 -11.96
N GLY A 49 2.56 20.48 -12.39
CA GLY A 49 3.80 19.92 -12.94
C GLY A 49 3.59 19.10 -14.19
N HIS A 50 4.06 17.86 -14.21
CA HIS A 50 3.97 16.93 -15.34
C HIS A 50 2.80 15.94 -15.23
N LEU A 51 1.87 16.10 -14.26
CA LEU A 51 0.75 15.18 -14.08
C LEU A 51 -0.07 14.97 -15.35
N HIS A 52 -0.29 16.04 -16.14
CA HIS A 52 -1.03 15.97 -17.41
C HIS A 52 -0.40 15.02 -18.44
N LEU A 53 0.90 14.74 -18.34
CA LEU A 53 1.59 13.80 -19.22
C LEU A 53 1.37 12.34 -18.84
N LEU A 54 0.99 12.08 -17.59
CA LEU A 54 0.73 10.73 -17.05
C LEU A 54 -0.75 10.35 -17.11
N VAL A 55 -1.62 11.33 -17.41
CA VAL A 55 -3.07 11.11 -17.60
C VAL A 55 -3.32 10.90 -19.09
N GLY A 56 -3.44 9.65 -19.51
CA GLY A 56 -3.68 9.32 -20.92
C GLY A 56 -4.06 7.86 -21.12
N SER A 57 -4.15 7.42 -22.37
CA SER A 57 -4.48 6.04 -22.74
C SER A 57 -3.33 5.05 -22.49
N GLN A 58 -2.10 5.55 -22.33
CA GLN A 58 -0.93 4.71 -22.10
C GLN A 58 -0.66 4.56 -20.61
N PRO A 59 -0.26 3.37 -20.14
CA PRO A 59 0.19 3.16 -18.77
C PRO A 59 1.36 4.10 -18.41
N PRO A 60 1.41 4.61 -17.16
CA PRO A 60 2.45 5.55 -16.72
C PRO A 60 3.88 5.10 -17.00
N HIS A 61 4.18 3.80 -16.82
CA HIS A 61 5.52 3.26 -17.08
C HIS A 61 5.95 3.35 -18.55
N VAL A 62 5.02 3.22 -19.50
CA VAL A 62 5.30 3.38 -20.92
C VAL A 62 5.60 4.85 -21.25
N THR A 63 4.79 5.76 -20.69
CA THR A 63 5.00 7.21 -20.86
C THR A 63 6.36 7.63 -20.27
N LEU A 64 6.72 7.14 -19.08
CA LEU A 64 8.00 7.40 -18.43
C LEU A 64 9.18 6.81 -19.22
N GLY A 65 9.02 5.61 -19.81
CA GLY A 65 10.00 5.03 -20.72
C GLY A 65 10.28 5.89 -21.94
N ASN A 66 9.22 6.34 -22.64
CA ASN A 66 9.34 7.24 -23.78
C ASN A 66 9.96 8.61 -23.41
N MET A 67 9.78 9.05 -22.17
CA MET A 67 10.45 10.26 -21.66
C MET A 67 11.93 9.99 -21.38
N ALA A 68 12.30 8.79 -20.90
CA ALA A 68 13.68 8.41 -20.69
C ALA A 68 14.50 8.39 -21.99
N ASP A 69 13.89 8.00 -23.11
CA ASP A 69 14.52 8.06 -24.44
C ASP A 69 14.90 9.50 -24.87
N LYS A 70 14.16 10.50 -24.36
CA LYS A 70 14.37 11.92 -24.66
C LYS A 70 15.29 12.63 -23.69
N HIS A 71 15.19 12.29 -22.39
CA HIS A 71 15.86 13.02 -21.32
C HIS A 71 17.05 12.25 -20.70
N GLY A 72 17.27 11.01 -21.15
CA GLY A 72 18.28 10.12 -20.63
C GLY A 72 17.76 9.22 -19.49
N PRO A 73 18.59 8.25 -19.05
CA PRO A 73 18.18 7.19 -18.14
C PRO A 73 17.92 7.64 -16.70
N ILE A 74 18.26 8.88 -16.35
CA ILE A 74 18.00 9.50 -15.05
C ILE A 74 17.58 10.95 -15.24
N PHE A 75 16.37 11.28 -14.80
CA PHE A 75 15.81 12.62 -14.90
C PHE A 75 14.78 12.86 -13.79
N THR A 76 14.33 14.11 -13.64
CA THR A 76 13.33 14.47 -12.63
C THR A 76 12.04 14.95 -13.27
N LEU A 77 10.94 14.61 -12.62
CA LEU A 77 9.59 15.12 -12.91
C LEU A 77 9.06 15.89 -11.71
N ARG A 78 8.10 16.76 -11.99
CA ARG A 78 7.28 17.38 -10.96
C ARG A 78 5.87 16.81 -11.03
N LEU A 79 5.47 16.07 -9.97
CA LEU A 79 4.12 15.53 -9.83
C LEU A 79 3.40 16.37 -8.77
N GLY A 80 2.69 17.41 -9.23
CA GLY A 80 2.14 18.43 -8.35
C GLY A 80 3.25 19.14 -7.57
N VAL A 81 3.21 19.03 -6.24
CA VAL A 81 4.21 19.63 -5.33
C VAL A 81 5.47 18.77 -5.18
N HIS A 82 5.44 17.52 -5.59
CA HIS A 82 6.54 16.56 -5.37
C HIS A 82 7.51 16.53 -6.56
N LYS A 83 8.79 16.68 -6.26
CA LYS A 83 9.86 16.42 -7.23
C LYS A 83 10.23 14.93 -7.17
N THR A 84 10.05 14.23 -8.28
CA THR A 84 10.21 12.78 -8.39
C THR A 84 11.40 12.47 -9.29
N LEU A 85 12.30 11.61 -8.84
CA LEU A 85 13.41 11.09 -9.64
C LEU A 85 12.92 9.87 -10.42
N ILE A 86 13.16 9.88 -11.73
CA ILE A 86 12.90 8.75 -12.61
C ILE A 86 14.23 8.08 -12.95
N VAL A 87 14.29 6.77 -12.76
CA VAL A 87 15.43 5.93 -13.08
C VAL A 87 14.98 4.86 -14.05
N SER A 88 15.54 4.84 -15.26
CA SER A 88 15.11 3.99 -16.36
C SER A 88 16.19 3.01 -16.85
N ASN A 89 17.30 2.84 -16.13
CA ASN A 89 18.26 1.80 -16.44
C ASN A 89 18.68 1.03 -15.18
N TRP A 90 19.16 -0.18 -15.37
CA TRP A 90 19.46 -1.11 -14.29
C TRP A 90 20.70 -0.69 -13.47
N GLU A 91 21.70 -0.05 -14.08
CA GLU A 91 22.92 0.40 -13.40
C GLU A 91 22.62 1.45 -12.34
N MET A 92 21.79 2.44 -12.69
CA MET A 92 21.36 3.48 -11.76
C MET A 92 20.40 2.92 -10.70
N ALA A 93 19.48 2.03 -11.10
CA ALA A 93 18.63 1.34 -10.16
C ALA A 93 19.43 0.52 -9.14
N LYS A 94 20.47 -0.22 -9.59
CA LYS A 94 21.39 -0.94 -8.70
C LYS A 94 22.05 0.01 -7.70
N GLN A 95 22.54 1.17 -8.13
CA GLN A 95 23.14 2.14 -7.21
C GLN A 95 22.12 2.67 -6.18
N CYS A 96 20.87 2.91 -6.57
CA CYS A 96 19.83 3.32 -5.66
C CYS A 96 19.52 2.25 -4.59
N PHE A 97 19.50 0.97 -4.97
CA PHE A 97 19.12 -0.13 -4.08
C PHE A 97 20.28 -0.81 -3.35
N THR A 98 21.53 -0.39 -3.60
CA THR A 98 22.72 -0.91 -2.92
C THR A 98 23.48 0.20 -2.19
N VAL A 99 24.26 1.00 -2.91
CA VAL A 99 25.15 2.03 -2.31
C VAL A 99 24.36 3.13 -1.60
N ASN A 100 23.20 3.50 -2.15
CA ASN A 100 22.36 4.58 -1.66
C ASN A 100 21.04 4.07 -1.05
N ASP A 101 20.95 2.79 -0.69
CA ASP A 101 19.72 2.14 -0.25
C ASP A 101 18.99 2.90 0.87
N LYS A 102 19.72 3.36 1.89
CA LYS A 102 19.14 4.12 3.00
C LYS A 102 18.46 5.43 2.57
N ALA A 103 19.00 6.10 1.53
CA ALA A 103 18.43 7.35 1.03
C ALA A 103 17.12 7.11 0.26
N PHE A 104 16.95 5.93 -0.33
CA PHE A 104 15.79 5.55 -1.14
C PHE A 104 14.86 4.53 -0.45
N ALA A 105 15.19 4.06 0.75
CA ALA A 105 14.42 3.02 1.44
C ALA A 105 13.04 3.48 1.91
N SER A 106 12.85 4.76 2.21
CA SER A 106 11.57 5.27 2.71
C SER A 106 10.49 5.25 1.63
N ARG A 107 9.31 4.77 2.00
CA ARG A 107 8.13 4.81 1.14
C ARG A 107 7.48 6.21 1.16
N PRO A 108 6.87 6.66 0.05
CA PRO A 108 6.14 7.92 0.04
C PRO A 108 4.94 7.86 0.98
N LYS A 109 4.67 8.97 1.65
CA LYS A 109 3.45 9.12 2.44
C LYS A 109 2.30 9.47 1.50
N THR A 110 1.49 8.50 1.15
CA THR A 110 0.30 8.66 0.31
C THR A 110 -0.96 8.52 1.14
N LEU A 111 -2.08 8.96 0.58
CA LEU A 111 -3.39 8.79 1.18
C LEU A 111 -3.71 7.31 1.44
N ALA A 112 -3.36 6.44 0.48
CA ALA A 112 -3.51 5.00 0.62
C ALA A 112 -2.70 4.45 1.80
N THR A 113 -1.42 4.84 1.94
CA THR A 113 -0.57 4.37 3.04
C THR A 113 -1.00 4.91 4.41
N GLU A 114 -1.63 6.07 4.45
CA GLU A 114 -2.25 6.64 5.66
C GLU A 114 -3.51 5.86 6.05
N LEU A 115 -4.49 5.77 5.14
CA LEU A 115 -5.83 5.26 5.45
C LEU A 115 -5.92 3.74 5.45
N LEU A 116 -5.36 3.08 4.43
CA LEU A 116 -5.39 1.63 4.28
C LEU A 116 -4.24 0.95 5.03
N GLY A 117 -3.11 1.65 5.19
CA GLY A 117 -1.89 1.14 5.80
C GLY A 117 -1.81 1.28 7.33
N TYR A 118 -2.93 1.44 8.04
CA TYR A 118 -2.97 1.65 9.50
C TYR A 118 -2.00 2.76 9.95
N ASN A 119 -2.16 3.95 9.36
CA ASN A 119 -1.29 5.10 9.62
C ASN A 119 0.20 4.72 9.46
N PHE A 120 0.55 4.20 8.29
CA PHE A 120 1.91 3.76 7.92
C PHE A 120 2.46 2.60 8.76
N SER A 121 1.60 1.80 9.41
CA SER A 121 2.03 0.64 10.21
C SER A 121 2.21 -0.63 9.38
N MET A 122 1.65 -0.73 8.18
CA MET A 122 1.99 -1.81 7.25
C MET A 122 3.45 -1.65 6.80
N PHE A 123 4.34 -2.59 7.19
CA PHE A 123 5.79 -2.42 6.96
C PHE A 123 6.17 -2.32 5.48
N GLY A 124 5.40 -2.87 4.55
CA GLY A 124 5.59 -2.69 3.11
C GLY A 124 5.45 -1.24 2.63
N PHE A 125 4.70 -0.43 3.38
CA PHE A 125 4.43 1.00 3.12
C PHE A 125 5.01 1.92 4.18
N SER A 126 5.63 1.38 5.22
CA SER A 126 6.20 2.15 6.33
C SER A 126 7.47 2.88 5.90
N PRO A 127 7.72 4.08 6.43
CA PRO A 127 9.02 4.74 6.31
C PRO A 127 10.15 3.87 6.88
N TYR A 128 11.33 3.94 6.27
CA TYR A 128 12.50 3.27 6.81
C TYR A 128 12.88 3.84 8.18
N GLY A 129 12.93 2.98 9.20
CA GLY A 129 13.20 3.37 10.59
C GLY A 129 13.33 2.16 11.53
N SER A 130 13.28 2.41 12.84
CA SER A 130 13.32 1.38 13.91
C SER A 130 12.18 0.39 13.76
N TYR A 131 10.95 0.87 13.70
CA TYR A 131 9.75 0.07 13.48
C TYR A 131 9.85 -0.83 12.25
N TRP A 132 10.22 -0.26 11.09
CA TRP A 132 10.37 -1.05 9.86
C TRP A 132 11.38 -2.19 9.99
N ARG A 133 12.53 -1.91 10.62
CA ARG A 133 13.57 -2.95 10.85
C ARG A 133 13.10 -4.04 11.81
N GLN A 134 12.39 -3.65 12.87
CA GLN A 134 11.83 -4.55 13.86
C GLN A 134 10.80 -5.49 13.22
N VAL A 135 9.76 -4.95 12.55
CA VAL A 135 8.72 -5.77 11.90
C VAL A 135 9.32 -6.64 10.79
N ARG A 136 10.26 -6.11 9.99
CA ARG A 136 10.96 -6.92 8.99
C ARG A 136 11.72 -8.09 9.60
N LYS A 137 12.39 -7.87 10.73
CA LYS A 137 13.06 -8.94 11.46
C LYS A 137 12.05 -10.01 11.87
N ILE A 138 10.96 -9.62 12.54
CA ILE A 138 9.90 -10.54 12.98
C ILE A 138 9.36 -11.36 11.79
N VAL A 139 8.94 -10.70 10.71
CA VAL A 139 8.43 -11.40 9.53
C VAL A 139 9.47 -12.37 8.92
N THR A 140 10.73 -11.97 8.89
CA THR A 140 11.78 -12.83 8.31
C THR A 140 12.09 -14.05 9.18
N THR A 141 12.09 -13.91 10.52
CA THR A 141 12.40 -15.00 11.43
C THR A 141 11.19 -15.89 11.71
N GLU A 142 10.03 -15.29 11.96
CA GLU A 142 8.84 -15.99 12.46
C GLU A 142 7.87 -16.46 11.37
N LEU A 143 8.00 -15.94 10.15
CA LEU A 143 7.13 -16.32 9.03
C LEU A 143 7.90 -16.92 7.85
N LEU A 144 8.99 -16.27 7.42
CA LEU A 144 9.70 -16.60 6.18
C LEU A 144 10.98 -17.44 6.41
N SER A 145 11.28 -17.85 7.64
CA SER A 145 12.40 -18.76 7.89
C SER A 145 12.14 -20.13 7.27
N ILE A 146 13.19 -20.84 6.87
CA ILE A 146 13.10 -22.19 6.27
C ILE A 146 12.28 -23.11 7.18
N HIS A 147 12.54 -23.07 8.50
CA HIS A 147 11.83 -23.89 9.47
C HIS A 147 10.30 -23.62 9.46
N ARG A 148 9.89 -22.34 9.48
CA ARG A 148 8.46 -21.98 9.43
C ARG A 148 7.81 -22.35 8.11
N VAL A 149 8.51 -22.14 6.99
CA VAL A 149 8.02 -22.55 5.66
C VAL A 149 7.82 -24.05 5.58
N ASP A 150 8.73 -24.85 6.14
CA ASP A 150 8.59 -26.31 6.19
C ASP A 150 7.39 -26.74 7.07
N MET A 151 7.14 -26.08 8.20
CA MET A 151 5.93 -26.33 9.01
C MET A 151 4.65 -26.02 8.22
N LEU A 152 4.63 -24.94 7.45
CA LEU A 152 3.49 -24.55 6.62
C LEU A 152 3.28 -25.44 5.39
N LYS A 153 4.25 -26.28 5.02
CA LYS A 153 4.17 -27.16 3.85
C LYS A 153 2.95 -28.10 3.91
N HIS A 154 2.70 -28.70 5.07
CA HIS A 154 1.54 -29.58 5.26
C HIS A 154 0.22 -28.82 5.06
N LEU A 155 0.14 -27.58 5.57
CA LEU A 155 -0.98 -26.68 5.37
C LEU A 155 -1.19 -26.38 3.88
N MET A 156 -0.10 -25.99 3.17
CA MET A 156 -0.16 -25.73 1.73
C MET A 156 -0.66 -26.94 0.92
N GLU A 157 -0.10 -28.12 1.19
CA GLU A 157 -0.54 -29.37 0.53
C GLU A 157 -2.00 -29.67 0.81
N SER A 158 -2.47 -29.48 2.03
CA SER A 158 -3.87 -29.72 2.42
C SER A 158 -4.84 -28.81 1.67
N GLU A 159 -4.48 -27.51 1.52
CA GLU A 159 -5.31 -26.56 0.78
C GLU A 159 -5.33 -26.84 -0.72
N VAL A 160 -4.18 -27.16 -1.32
CA VAL A 160 -4.12 -27.54 -2.72
C VAL A 160 -5.02 -28.76 -2.97
N LYS A 161 -4.91 -29.81 -2.16
CA LYS A 161 -5.76 -31.01 -2.28
C LYS A 161 -7.25 -30.68 -2.12
N ALA A 162 -7.60 -29.81 -1.18
CA ALA A 162 -8.99 -29.43 -0.94
C ALA A 162 -9.59 -28.66 -2.12
N VAL A 163 -8.85 -27.67 -2.67
CA VAL A 163 -9.30 -26.89 -3.83
C VAL A 163 -9.40 -27.76 -5.09
N PHE A 164 -8.49 -28.69 -5.30
CA PHE A 164 -8.61 -29.67 -6.40
C PHE A 164 -9.88 -30.50 -6.28
N LYS A 165 -10.19 -31.01 -5.10
CA LYS A 165 -11.40 -31.81 -4.84
C LYS A 165 -12.69 -31.02 -5.10
N GLU A 166 -12.71 -29.75 -4.68
CA GLU A 166 -13.83 -28.84 -4.89
C GLU A 166 -14.00 -28.49 -6.38
N SER A 167 -12.89 -28.17 -7.05
CA SER A 167 -12.90 -27.88 -8.49
C SER A 167 -13.36 -29.05 -9.34
N TYR A 168 -12.95 -30.26 -8.99
CA TYR A 168 -13.42 -31.46 -9.68
C TYR A 168 -14.94 -31.65 -9.56
N LYS A 169 -15.51 -31.43 -8.36
CA LYS A 169 -16.97 -31.46 -8.17
C LYS A 169 -17.68 -30.40 -9.01
N ASN A 170 -17.12 -29.19 -9.10
CA ASN A 170 -17.68 -28.08 -9.86
C ASN A 170 -17.57 -28.33 -11.38
N TYR A 171 -16.41 -28.83 -11.83
CA TYR A 171 -16.20 -29.22 -13.22
C TYR A 171 -17.21 -30.30 -13.67
N SER A 172 -17.44 -31.34 -12.84
CA SER A 172 -18.43 -32.39 -13.10
C SER A 172 -19.85 -31.85 -13.26
N LYS A 173 -20.17 -30.69 -12.69
CA LYS A 173 -21.49 -30.06 -12.81
C LYS A 173 -21.58 -29.05 -13.96
N LYS A 174 -20.53 -28.28 -14.25
CA LYS A 174 -20.55 -27.14 -15.19
C LYS A 174 -19.72 -27.33 -16.46
N GLY A 175 -18.80 -28.32 -16.48
CA GLY A 175 -17.95 -28.61 -17.65
C GLY A 175 -16.85 -27.58 -17.92
N VAL A 176 -16.73 -26.51 -17.11
CA VAL A 176 -15.75 -25.41 -17.28
C VAL A 176 -15.21 -24.96 -15.93
N THR A 177 -13.90 -24.68 -15.85
CA THR A 177 -13.23 -24.14 -14.67
C THR A 177 -12.53 -22.84 -15.03
N GLU A 178 -12.79 -21.79 -14.26
CA GLU A 178 -12.10 -20.50 -14.38
C GLU A 178 -10.75 -20.56 -13.63
N MET A 179 -9.67 -20.79 -14.37
CA MET A 179 -8.35 -21.06 -13.80
C MET A 179 -7.79 -19.88 -12.99
N GLN A 180 -8.03 -18.64 -13.42
CA GLN A 180 -7.56 -17.45 -12.70
C GLN A 180 -8.18 -17.39 -11.30
N ARG A 181 -9.49 -17.61 -11.20
CA ARG A 181 -10.19 -17.67 -9.90
C ARG A 181 -9.65 -18.82 -9.06
N TRP A 182 -9.42 -19.96 -9.68
CA TRP A 182 -8.94 -21.16 -9.01
C TRP A 182 -7.56 -20.97 -8.35
N PHE A 183 -6.59 -20.41 -9.09
CA PHE A 183 -5.27 -20.09 -8.52
C PHE A 183 -5.37 -19.03 -7.43
N GLY A 184 -6.21 -18.02 -7.62
CA GLY A 184 -6.48 -17.00 -6.60
C GLY A 184 -7.04 -17.62 -5.31
N ASP A 185 -7.96 -18.57 -5.41
CA ASP A 185 -8.56 -19.24 -4.24
C ASP A 185 -7.53 -20.08 -3.47
N ILE A 186 -6.64 -20.80 -4.17
CA ILE A 186 -5.54 -21.55 -3.53
C ILE A 186 -4.66 -20.59 -2.74
N SER A 187 -4.13 -19.57 -3.40
CA SER A 187 -3.21 -18.61 -2.79
C SER A 187 -3.85 -17.89 -1.60
N PHE A 188 -5.08 -17.45 -1.78
CA PHE A 188 -5.85 -16.75 -0.75
C PHE A 188 -6.05 -17.64 0.50
N ASN A 189 -6.48 -18.88 0.34
CA ASN A 189 -6.70 -19.79 1.46
C ASN A 189 -5.40 -20.17 2.19
N ILE A 190 -4.32 -20.45 1.44
CA ILE A 190 -3.02 -20.78 2.04
C ILE A 190 -2.59 -19.64 3.00
N ILE A 191 -2.69 -18.40 2.53
CA ILE A 191 -2.20 -17.26 3.30
C ILE A 191 -3.10 -16.94 4.46
N PHE A 192 -4.40 -16.90 4.25
CA PHE A 192 -5.33 -16.66 5.35
C PHE A 192 -5.21 -17.71 6.44
N ARG A 193 -4.97 -18.97 6.09
CA ARG A 193 -4.70 -20.01 7.08
C ARG A 193 -3.36 -19.82 7.78
N ALA A 194 -2.32 -19.47 7.03
CA ALA A 194 -1.00 -19.24 7.63
C ALA A 194 -0.96 -18.01 8.54
N MET A 195 -1.72 -16.95 8.19
CA MET A 195 -1.72 -15.68 8.92
C MET A 195 -2.74 -15.61 10.06
N LEU A 196 -3.89 -16.26 9.90
CA LEU A 196 -5.09 -16.03 10.70
C LEU A 196 -5.81 -17.35 11.07
N GLY A 197 -5.27 -18.51 10.76
CA GLY A 197 -5.89 -19.81 10.98
C GLY A 197 -7.24 -20.03 10.27
N LYS A 198 -7.66 -19.11 9.40
CA LYS A 198 -9.00 -19.10 8.77
C LYS A 198 -9.00 -19.64 7.36
N ARG A 199 -10.00 -20.44 7.02
CA ARG A 199 -10.26 -20.95 5.68
C ARG A 199 -11.55 -20.36 5.12
N PHE A 200 -11.51 -19.90 3.85
CA PHE A 200 -12.61 -19.22 3.19
C PHE A 200 -13.42 -20.08 2.22
N ALA A 201 -13.21 -21.37 2.19
CA ALA A 201 -13.81 -22.30 1.23
C ALA A 201 -14.87 -23.23 1.87
N SER A 202 -15.67 -22.77 2.84
CA SER A 202 -16.79 -23.56 3.36
C SER A 202 -18.12 -23.08 2.80
N ASP A 203 -18.95 -24.00 2.32
CA ASP A 203 -20.29 -23.73 1.77
C ASP A 203 -21.21 -22.99 2.77
N ASP A 204 -20.96 -23.14 4.07
CA ASP A 204 -21.84 -22.63 5.13
C ASP A 204 -21.75 -21.11 5.38
N LYS A 205 -20.73 -20.39 4.83
CA LYS A 205 -20.49 -18.94 5.01
C LYS A 205 -20.28 -18.20 3.69
N HIS A 206 -20.99 -18.59 2.67
CA HIS A 206 -20.76 -18.08 1.31
C HIS A 206 -20.88 -16.55 1.21
N GLU A 207 -21.89 -15.94 1.85
CA GLU A 207 -22.09 -14.47 1.80
C GLU A 207 -21.00 -13.70 2.52
N GLU A 208 -20.58 -14.13 3.72
CA GLU A 208 -19.52 -13.50 4.52
C GLU A 208 -18.18 -13.58 3.77
N ASN A 209 -17.86 -14.76 3.22
CA ASN A 209 -16.63 -14.98 2.46
C ASN A 209 -16.59 -14.13 1.18
N GLU A 210 -17.69 -14.00 0.45
CA GLU A 210 -17.77 -13.13 -0.73
C GLU A 210 -17.69 -11.65 -0.38
N GLN A 211 -18.17 -11.24 0.80
CA GLN A 211 -18.03 -9.88 1.29
C GLN A 211 -16.56 -9.57 1.60
N ILE A 212 -15.86 -10.45 2.31
CA ILE A 212 -14.43 -10.30 2.61
C ILE A 212 -13.61 -10.23 1.32
N ARG A 213 -13.86 -11.13 0.36
CA ARG A 213 -13.19 -11.11 -0.96
C ARG A 213 -13.41 -9.80 -1.71
N ARG A 214 -14.62 -9.24 -1.67
CA ARG A 214 -14.91 -7.93 -2.30
C ARG A 214 -14.13 -6.82 -1.62
N VAL A 215 -14.16 -6.75 -0.30
CA VAL A 215 -13.43 -5.72 0.46
C VAL A 215 -11.92 -5.83 0.23
N MET A 216 -11.39 -7.05 0.13
CA MET A 216 -9.96 -7.26 -0.17
C MET A 216 -9.57 -6.84 -1.59
N ARG A 217 -10.41 -7.10 -2.58
CA ARG A 217 -10.20 -6.59 -3.95
C ARG A 217 -10.21 -5.07 -3.99
N ASP A 218 -11.22 -4.46 -3.36
CA ASP A 218 -11.31 -3.00 -3.26
C ASP A 218 -10.08 -2.42 -2.56
N PHE A 219 -9.57 -3.11 -1.52
CA PHE A 219 -8.36 -2.70 -0.82
C PHE A 219 -7.13 -2.70 -1.75
N VAL A 220 -6.93 -3.78 -2.50
CA VAL A 220 -5.80 -3.92 -3.44
C VAL A 220 -5.88 -2.87 -4.55
N GLU A 221 -7.06 -2.68 -5.14
CA GLU A 221 -7.30 -1.68 -6.17
C GLU A 221 -7.00 -0.27 -5.67
N LEU A 222 -7.53 0.08 -4.49
CA LEU A 222 -7.34 1.40 -3.90
C LEU A 222 -5.91 1.63 -3.40
N ALA A 223 -5.21 0.59 -2.93
CA ALA A 223 -3.81 0.69 -2.52
C ALA A 223 -2.87 1.05 -3.70
N GLY A 224 -3.23 0.64 -4.93
CA GLY A 224 -2.54 1.00 -6.16
C GLY A 224 -3.07 2.27 -6.84
N THR A 225 -4.15 2.87 -6.32
CA THR A 225 -4.78 4.04 -6.94
C THR A 225 -4.01 5.31 -6.58
N PHE A 226 -3.67 6.10 -7.60
CA PHE A 226 -3.13 7.43 -7.40
C PHE A 226 -4.25 8.40 -7.04
N ALA A 227 -4.18 9.01 -5.85
CA ALA A 227 -5.11 10.06 -5.43
C ALA A 227 -4.59 11.44 -5.87
N VAL A 228 -5.49 12.29 -6.37
CA VAL A 228 -5.13 13.68 -6.75
C VAL A 228 -4.54 14.43 -5.54
N SER A 229 -5.03 14.16 -4.34
CA SER A 229 -4.54 14.73 -3.10
C SER A 229 -3.08 14.38 -2.77
N ASP A 230 -2.55 13.26 -3.28
CA ASP A 230 -1.14 12.90 -3.11
C ASP A 230 -0.22 13.86 -3.86
N ALA A 231 -0.65 14.34 -5.03
CA ALA A 231 0.11 15.34 -5.79
C ALA A 231 -0.21 16.79 -5.39
N LEU A 232 -1.45 17.04 -4.98
CA LEU A 232 -1.98 18.37 -4.66
C LEU A 232 -2.63 18.38 -3.26
N PRO A 233 -1.82 18.32 -2.17
CA PRO A 233 -2.33 18.15 -0.80
C PRO A 233 -3.30 19.25 -0.36
N TYR A 234 -3.17 20.44 -0.92
CA TYR A 234 -4.07 21.57 -0.64
C TYR A 234 -5.47 21.42 -1.20
N LEU A 235 -5.71 20.41 -2.09
CA LEU A 235 -7.02 20.06 -2.63
C LEU A 235 -7.65 18.83 -1.95
N ARG A 236 -6.98 18.24 -0.94
CA ARG A 236 -7.46 17.02 -0.25
C ARG A 236 -8.87 17.18 0.30
N TRP A 237 -9.21 18.36 0.83
CA TRP A 237 -10.52 18.64 1.42
C TRP A 237 -11.70 18.58 0.42
N LEU A 238 -11.41 18.67 -0.90
CA LEU A 238 -12.43 18.58 -1.94
C LEU A 238 -12.77 17.12 -2.32
N ASP A 239 -11.87 16.17 -2.04
CA ASP A 239 -11.98 14.75 -2.47
C ASP A 239 -12.53 14.62 -3.90
N LEU A 240 -11.89 15.33 -4.85
CA LEU A 240 -12.36 15.53 -6.22
C LEU A 240 -12.68 14.25 -6.98
N ASP A 241 -11.94 13.19 -6.69
CA ASP A 241 -12.08 11.86 -7.29
C ASP A 241 -12.90 10.89 -6.41
N GLY A 242 -13.32 11.33 -5.21
CA GLY A 242 -14.03 10.51 -4.22
C GLY A 242 -13.22 9.33 -3.69
N VAL A 243 -11.90 9.32 -3.92
CA VAL A 243 -11.00 8.23 -3.56
C VAL A 243 -10.82 8.16 -2.04
N GLU A 244 -10.68 9.29 -1.35
CA GLU A 244 -10.54 9.32 0.11
C GLU A 244 -11.72 8.68 0.81
N LYS A 245 -12.94 9.00 0.38
CA LYS A 245 -14.17 8.41 0.93
C LYS A 245 -14.23 6.91 0.69
N LYS A 246 -13.84 6.44 -0.50
CA LYS A 246 -13.77 5.00 -0.81
C LYS A 246 -12.72 4.31 0.04
N MET A 247 -11.52 4.87 0.17
CA MET A 247 -10.44 4.33 1.02
C MET A 247 -10.87 4.22 2.48
N LYS A 248 -11.51 5.24 3.04
CA LYS A 248 -12.04 5.21 4.43
C LYS A 248 -13.07 4.11 4.62
N LYS A 249 -13.98 3.93 3.65
CA LYS A 249 -15.00 2.86 3.69
C LYS A 249 -14.34 1.48 3.66
N THR A 250 -13.40 1.28 2.75
CA THR A 250 -12.67 0.00 2.61
C THR A 250 -11.82 -0.30 3.82
N ALA A 251 -11.06 0.71 4.33
CA ALA A 251 -10.28 0.57 5.55
C ALA A 251 -11.13 0.12 6.75
N LYS A 252 -12.30 0.76 6.93
CA LYS A 252 -13.26 0.36 7.99
C LYS A 252 -13.77 -1.07 7.77
N GLY A 253 -14.03 -1.47 6.53
CA GLY A 253 -14.45 -2.84 6.20
C GLY A 253 -13.38 -3.86 6.55
N VAL A 254 -12.12 -3.61 6.15
CA VAL A 254 -10.97 -4.47 6.49
C VAL A 254 -10.76 -4.53 8.00
N ASP A 255 -10.70 -3.38 8.65
CA ASP A 255 -10.48 -3.32 10.10
C ASP A 255 -11.56 -4.06 10.87
N GLY A 256 -12.82 -3.99 10.41
CA GLY A 256 -13.95 -4.66 11.06
C GLY A 256 -13.79 -6.17 11.19
N PHE A 257 -13.39 -6.86 10.12
CA PHE A 257 -13.21 -8.32 10.20
C PHE A 257 -11.85 -8.72 10.81
N VAL A 258 -10.79 -7.95 10.59
CA VAL A 258 -9.48 -8.25 11.20
C VAL A 258 -9.52 -8.04 12.71
N GLN A 259 -10.27 -7.05 13.21
CA GLN A 259 -10.48 -6.85 14.65
C GLN A 259 -11.21 -8.02 15.29
N VAL A 260 -12.27 -8.52 14.65
CA VAL A 260 -13.00 -9.70 15.14
C VAL A 260 -12.08 -10.91 15.27
N TRP A 261 -11.17 -11.13 14.31
CA TRP A 261 -10.21 -12.23 14.36
C TRP A 261 -9.17 -12.03 15.45
N LEU A 262 -8.64 -10.81 15.60
CA LEU A 262 -7.71 -10.50 16.69
C LEU A 262 -8.34 -10.74 18.08
N ASP A 263 -9.60 -10.30 18.27
CA ASP A 263 -10.32 -10.50 19.51
C ASP A 263 -10.61 -11.99 19.79
N GLU A 264 -10.83 -12.77 18.73
CA GLU A 264 -11.00 -14.22 18.84
C GLU A 264 -9.70 -14.90 19.30
N HIS A 265 -8.55 -14.55 18.70
CA HIS A 265 -7.23 -15.05 19.11
C HIS A 265 -6.92 -14.70 20.57
N LYS A 266 -7.13 -13.45 20.96
CA LYS A 266 -6.95 -13.02 22.37
C LYS A 266 -7.83 -13.81 23.33
N ARG A 267 -9.11 -14.04 23.01
CA ARG A 267 -10.02 -14.84 23.84
C ARG A 267 -9.61 -16.30 23.94
N ASN A 268 -9.18 -16.90 22.82
CA ASN A 268 -8.75 -18.29 22.80
C ASN A 268 -7.48 -18.49 23.62
N ARG A 269 -6.54 -17.55 23.57
CA ARG A 269 -5.32 -17.56 24.42
C ARG A 269 -5.64 -17.49 25.91
N SER A 270 -6.65 -16.72 26.30
CA SER A 270 -7.08 -16.60 27.72
C SER A 270 -7.71 -17.89 28.26
N ARG A 271 -8.22 -18.76 27.39
CA ARG A 271 -8.94 -20.00 27.77
C ARG A 271 -8.05 -21.24 27.76
N ASP A 272 -7.00 -21.24 26.97
CA ASP A 272 -6.18 -22.41 26.70
C ASP A 272 -4.73 -22.14 27.13
N SER A 273 -4.34 -22.72 28.26
CA SER A 273 -2.99 -22.62 28.85
C SER A 273 -2.02 -23.74 28.39
N GLY A 274 -2.41 -24.52 27.35
CA GLY A 274 -1.60 -25.63 26.84
C GLY A 274 -0.77 -25.27 25.61
N GLU A 275 0.29 -26.05 25.34
CA GLU A 275 1.06 -25.95 24.08
C GLU A 275 0.15 -26.14 22.87
N ARG A 276 0.06 -25.12 22.01
CA ARG A 276 -0.70 -25.19 20.76
C ARG A 276 0.18 -25.77 19.66
N LYS A 277 -0.29 -26.85 19.07
CA LYS A 277 0.42 -27.52 17.95
C LYS A 277 0.38 -26.78 16.62
N ASP A 278 -0.60 -25.92 16.39
CA ASP A 278 -0.83 -25.22 15.12
C ASP A 278 -1.02 -23.72 15.37
N GLU A 279 0.07 -23.01 15.70
CA GLU A 279 0.07 -21.55 15.84
C GLU A 279 0.12 -20.88 14.47
N ASP A 280 -0.87 -20.06 14.16
CA ASP A 280 -0.81 -19.15 13.03
C ASP A 280 0.04 -17.90 13.34
N PHE A 281 0.27 -17.06 12.32
CA PHE A 281 1.17 -15.92 12.50
C PHE A 281 0.62 -14.83 13.44
N MET A 282 -0.71 -14.70 13.56
CA MET A 282 -1.32 -13.78 14.54
C MET A 282 -1.08 -14.24 15.96
N ASP A 283 -1.14 -15.56 16.23
CA ASP A 283 -0.79 -16.12 17.53
C ASP A 283 0.69 -15.87 17.88
N VAL A 284 1.59 -16.03 16.92
CA VAL A 284 3.02 -15.73 17.09
C VAL A 284 3.25 -14.26 17.45
N LEU A 285 2.59 -13.33 16.76
CA LEU A 285 2.70 -11.90 17.07
C LEU A 285 2.19 -11.57 18.47
N LEU A 286 1.10 -12.20 18.89
CA LEU A 286 0.58 -12.05 20.25
C LEU A 286 1.56 -12.62 21.29
N THR A 287 2.24 -13.74 21.00
CA THR A 287 3.27 -14.31 21.88
C THR A 287 4.43 -13.33 22.06
N LEU A 288 4.93 -12.73 20.97
CA LEU A 288 6.00 -11.73 21.04
C LEU A 288 5.61 -10.51 21.87
N VAL A 289 4.35 -10.09 21.80
CA VAL A 289 3.84 -9.00 22.67
C VAL A 289 3.85 -9.40 24.13
N ASP A 290 3.41 -10.61 24.47
CA ASP A 290 3.44 -11.11 25.83
C ASP A 290 4.89 -11.25 26.38
N GLU A 291 5.87 -11.46 25.50
CA GLU A 291 7.31 -11.48 25.78
C GLU A 291 7.94 -10.09 25.90
N GLY A 292 7.17 -9.03 25.65
CA GLY A 292 7.59 -7.64 25.83
C GLY A 292 7.93 -6.88 24.53
N GLU A 293 7.54 -7.39 23.35
CA GLU A 293 7.69 -6.65 22.10
C GLU A 293 6.68 -5.49 22.01
N ASP A 294 7.14 -4.26 21.85
CA ASP A 294 6.32 -3.04 21.93
C ASP A 294 6.05 -2.37 20.57
N PHE A 295 6.56 -2.93 19.47
CA PHE A 295 6.43 -2.38 18.13
C PHE A 295 6.85 -0.89 17.98
N ASP A 296 7.94 -0.51 18.66
CA ASP A 296 8.49 0.86 18.63
C ASP A 296 7.48 1.91 19.12
N GLY A 297 6.72 1.58 20.18
CA GLY A 297 5.73 2.45 20.83
C GLY A 297 4.45 2.71 20.00
N ARG A 298 4.20 1.92 18.95
CA ARG A 298 2.94 1.98 18.19
C ARG A 298 1.83 1.26 18.94
N ASP A 299 0.58 1.60 18.57
CA ASP A 299 -0.58 0.83 19.03
C ASP A 299 -0.44 -0.64 18.60
N ILE A 300 -0.37 -1.52 19.59
CA ILE A 300 -0.07 -2.94 19.44
C ILE A 300 -1.08 -3.63 18.52
N ASP A 301 -2.37 -3.39 18.71
CA ASP A 301 -3.43 -4.01 17.93
C ASP A 301 -3.32 -3.59 16.46
N SER A 302 -3.09 -2.30 16.22
CA SER A 302 -2.87 -1.79 14.87
C SER A 302 -1.60 -2.38 14.22
N ALA A 303 -0.52 -2.55 14.98
CA ALA A 303 0.72 -3.13 14.47
C ALA A 303 0.55 -4.61 14.09
N ILE A 304 -0.13 -5.40 14.92
CA ILE A 304 -0.47 -6.80 14.64
C ILE A 304 -1.35 -6.89 13.38
N LYS A 305 -2.47 -6.16 13.35
CA LYS A 305 -3.39 -6.13 12.20
C LYS A 305 -2.67 -5.73 10.91
N ALA A 306 -1.89 -4.67 10.96
CA ALA A 306 -1.12 -4.18 9.82
C ALA A 306 -0.09 -5.20 9.32
N THR A 307 0.60 -5.91 10.23
CA THR A 307 1.61 -6.92 9.90
C THR A 307 0.99 -8.15 9.26
N CYS A 308 -0.13 -8.65 9.78
CA CYS A 308 -0.87 -9.76 9.16
C CYS A 308 -1.41 -9.36 7.78
N MET A 309 -2.01 -8.18 7.67
CA MET A 309 -2.65 -7.74 6.43
C MET A 309 -1.65 -7.47 5.30
N VAL A 310 -0.45 -6.96 5.57
CA VAL A 310 0.54 -6.73 4.52
C VAL A 310 1.02 -8.05 3.91
N CYS A 311 1.14 -9.10 4.71
CA CYS A 311 1.50 -10.43 4.22
C CYS A 311 0.41 -10.98 3.28
N VAL A 312 -0.87 -10.80 3.65
CA VAL A 312 -2.02 -11.17 2.80
C VAL A 312 -1.97 -10.42 1.47
N ILE A 313 -1.69 -9.11 1.48
CA ILE A 313 -1.68 -8.27 0.28
C ILE A 313 -0.53 -8.64 -0.66
N ILE A 314 0.69 -8.81 -0.15
CA ILE A 314 1.86 -9.15 -0.97
C ILE A 314 1.59 -10.39 -1.81
N TYR A 315 0.88 -11.35 -1.27
CA TYR A 315 0.55 -12.60 -1.96
C TYR A 315 -0.59 -12.49 -2.98
N ILE A 316 -1.46 -11.51 -2.85
CA ILE A 316 -2.51 -11.26 -3.86
C ILE A 316 -1.88 -10.65 -5.14
N PHE A 317 -0.70 -10.00 -5.01
CA PHE A 317 0.03 -9.40 -6.12
C PHE A 317 1.05 -10.33 -6.82
N VAL A 318 1.34 -11.50 -6.25
CA VAL A 318 2.22 -12.51 -6.84
C VAL A 318 1.41 -13.60 -7.52
#